data_011323aa7c77b9fe65810c74ffb321c2
#
_entry.id   011323aa7c77b9fe65810c74ffb321c2
#
_cell.length_a   1.000
_cell.length_b   1.000
_cell.length_c   1.000
_cell.angle_alpha   90.00
_cell.angle_beta   90.00
_cell.angle_gamma   90.00
#
_symmetry.space_group_name_H-M   'P 1'
#
loop_
_entity.id
_entity.type
_entity.pdbx_description
1 polymer ?
#
loop_
_entity_poly.entity_id
_entity_poly.type
_entity_poly.pdbx_seq_one_letter_code
_entity_poly.pdbx_strand_id
1 'polypeptide(L)'
;VVLYCQMAPDYLPAPEACLITGITPQIANQNGVCEADFFRTIHEQFAQPGTCILGYNNIRFDDEFTRYGFYRNFFDPYAYSWQQGNSRWDLLDVARAFYALRPEGINWVHDDEGKPSFRLEKLSVANGIKHENAHDAMSDVYATIGLAKCLKQAQPRLFDYLLEHRNKNKLKNLID
;
A
#
# COMPACT_ATOMS: atom_id res chain seq x y z
N VAL A 1 -6.25 9.40 8.32
CA VAL A 1 -7.17 10.36 7.67
C VAL A 1 -7.82 9.67 6.50
N VAL A 2 -9.14 9.80 6.36
CA VAL A 2 -9.90 9.36 5.19
C VAL A 2 -10.24 10.62 4.38
N LEU A 3 -9.93 10.61 3.09
CA LEU A 3 -10.21 11.71 2.17
C LEU A 3 -10.92 11.14 0.95
N TYR A 4 -12.04 11.73 0.56
CA TYR A 4 -12.76 11.36 -0.65
C TYR A 4 -12.45 12.36 -1.77
N CYS A 5 -12.36 11.84 -2.99
CA CYS A 5 -12.29 12.65 -4.21
C CYS A 5 -13.69 12.74 -4.85
N GLN A 6 -14.11 13.93 -5.18
CA GLN A 6 -15.34 14.14 -5.93
C GLN A 6 -15.23 13.51 -7.33
N MET A 7 -16.33 12.96 -7.80
CA MET A 7 -16.41 12.41 -9.16
C MET A 7 -16.46 13.53 -10.18
N ALA A 8 -15.76 13.36 -11.29
CA ALA A 8 -15.93 14.24 -12.44
C ALA A 8 -17.38 14.09 -12.99
N PRO A 9 -18.02 15.20 -13.42
CA PRO A 9 -19.43 15.19 -13.82
C PRO A 9 -19.71 14.41 -15.10
N ASP A 10 -18.67 14.14 -15.88
CA ASP A 10 -18.70 13.41 -17.16
C ASP A 10 -18.22 11.96 -17.06
N TYR A 11 -18.01 11.45 -15.84
CA TYR A 11 -17.54 10.09 -15.58
C TYR A 11 -18.45 9.34 -14.61
N LEU A 12 -18.80 8.10 -14.97
CA LEU A 12 -19.48 7.17 -14.08
C LEU A 12 -18.53 6.06 -13.66
N PRO A 13 -18.40 5.77 -12.36
CA PRO A 13 -17.61 4.65 -11.88
C PRO A 13 -18.24 3.33 -12.29
N ALA A 14 -17.44 2.27 -12.37
CA ALA A 14 -17.94 0.93 -12.55
C ALA A 14 -18.89 0.56 -11.39
N PRO A 15 -20.11 0.09 -11.66
CA PRO A 15 -21.08 -0.27 -10.61
C PRO A 15 -20.51 -1.31 -9.63
N GLU A 16 -19.71 -2.25 -10.13
CA GLU A 16 -19.05 -3.29 -9.33
C GLU A 16 -18.10 -2.69 -8.30
N ALA A 17 -17.37 -1.63 -8.66
CA ALA A 17 -16.48 -0.93 -7.73
C ALA A 17 -17.28 -0.27 -6.60
N CYS A 18 -18.42 0.34 -6.91
CA CYS A 18 -19.33 0.92 -5.91
C CYS A 18 -19.92 -0.15 -4.97
N LEU A 19 -20.25 -1.32 -5.50
CA LEU A 19 -20.78 -2.43 -4.69
C LEU A 19 -19.71 -3.01 -3.75
N ILE A 20 -18.47 -3.12 -4.20
CA ILE A 20 -17.37 -3.67 -3.41
C ILE A 20 -16.93 -2.69 -2.32
N THR A 21 -16.75 -1.42 -2.67
CA THR A 21 -16.22 -0.41 -1.74
C THR A 21 -17.29 0.25 -0.87
N GLY A 22 -18.58 0.15 -1.26
CA GLY A 22 -19.65 0.91 -0.63
C GLY A 22 -19.63 2.42 -0.94
N ILE A 23 -18.68 2.89 -1.76
CA ILE A 23 -18.52 4.31 -2.10
C ILE A 23 -19.29 4.59 -3.40
N THR A 24 -20.46 5.21 -3.25
CA THR A 24 -21.25 5.65 -4.40
C THR A 24 -20.82 7.05 -4.85
N PRO A 25 -21.14 7.47 -6.10
CA PRO A 25 -20.91 8.85 -6.56
C PRO A 25 -21.47 9.90 -5.62
N GLN A 26 -22.64 9.64 -5.02
CA GLN A 26 -23.28 10.55 -4.07
C GLN A 26 -22.42 10.72 -2.81
N ILE A 27 -21.94 9.62 -2.25
CA ILE A 27 -21.05 9.64 -1.06
C ILE A 27 -19.76 10.39 -1.39
N ALA A 28 -19.13 10.08 -2.52
CA ALA A 28 -17.90 10.73 -2.95
C ALA A 28 -18.09 12.25 -3.16
N ASN A 29 -19.19 12.66 -3.79
CA ASN A 29 -19.46 14.07 -4.05
C ASN A 29 -19.87 14.84 -2.78
N GLN A 30 -20.57 14.20 -1.85
CA GLN A 30 -20.99 14.84 -0.60
C GLN A 30 -19.84 15.03 0.38
N ASN A 31 -18.91 14.08 0.46
CA ASN A 31 -17.85 14.06 1.45
C ASN A 31 -16.47 14.40 0.88
N GLY A 32 -16.36 14.52 -0.44
CA GLY A 32 -15.11 14.69 -1.13
C GLY A 32 -14.75 16.13 -1.45
N VAL A 33 -13.46 16.29 -1.75
CA VAL A 33 -12.89 17.53 -2.30
C VAL A 33 -12.64 17.36 -3.80
N CYS A 34 -12.43 18.45 -4.54
CA CYS A 34 -12.09 18.35 -5.95
C CYS A 34 -10.75 17.59 -6.15
N GLU A 35 -10.56 17.01 -7.33
CA GLU A 35 -9.37 16.19 -7.64
C GLU A 35 -8.06 16.94 -7.40
N ALA A 36 -8.00 18.22 -7.72
CA ALA A 36 -6.79 19.03 -7.52
C ALA A 36 -6.43 19.17 -6.03
N ASP A 37 -7.41 19.40 -5.16
CA ASP A 37 -7.18 19.51 -3.72
C ASP A 37 -6.89 18.13 -3.09
N PHE A 38 -7.52 17.08 -3.61
CA PHE A 38 -7.26 15.70 -3.20
C PHE A 38 -5.79 15.33 -3.45
N PHE A 39 -5.31 15.50 -4.68
CA PHE A 39 -3.92 15.17 -5.01
C PHE A 39 -2.91 16.14 -4.41
N ARG A 40 -3.26 17.40 -4.20
CA ARG A 40 -2.42 18.33 -3.42
C ARG A 40 -2.20 17.83 -2.01
N THR A 41 -3.25 17.44 -1.32
CA THR A 41 -3.18 16.90 0.04
C THR A 41 -2.30 15.65 0.12
N ILE A 42 -2.44 14.72 -0.84
CA ILE A 42 -1.60 13.53 -0.90
C ILE A 42 -0.14 13.92 -1.17
N HIS A 43 0.10 14.82 -2.14
CA HIS A 43 1.45 15.26 -2.48
C HIS A 43 2.16 15.92 -1.31
N GLU A 44 1.48 16.79 -0.56
CA GLU A 44 2.03 17.45 0.65
C GLU A 44 2.49 16.44 1.71
N GLN A 45 1.83 15.30 1.83
CA GLN A 45 2.23 14.24 2.76
C GLN A 45 3.34 13.36 2.19
N PHE A 46 3.22 12.96 0.94
CA PHE A 46 4.16 12.02 0.31
C PHE A 46 5.51 12.66 -0.01
N ALA A 47 5.53 13.96 -0.34
CA ALA A 47 6.74 14.70 -0.68
C ALA A 47 7.54 15.21 0.53
N GLN A 48 7.08 14.96 1.76
CA GLN A 48 7.86 15.30 2.96
C GLN A 48 9.22 14.60 2.94
N PRO A 49 10.33 15.32 3.24
CA PRO A 49 11.67 14.72 3.24
C PRO A 49 11.76 13.50 4.16
N GLY A 50 12.42 12.45 3.68
CA GLY A 50 12.63 11.21 4.43
C GLY A 50 11.39 10.31 4.56
N THR A 51 10.31 10.61 3.83
CA THR A 51 9.10 9.78 3.86
C THR A 51 9.34 8.40 3.23
N CYS A 52 8.88 7.36 3.92
CA CYS A 52 8.78 6.01 3.37
C CYS A 52 7.30 5.64 3.19
N ILE A 53 6.86 5.52 1.95
CA ILE A 53 5.49 5.15 1.64
C ILE A 53 5.40 3.62 1.67
N LEU A 54 4.63 3.11 2.63
CA LEU A 54 4.37 1.69 2.84
C LEU A 54 2.95 1.35 2.42
N GLY A 55 2.79 0.27 1.69
CA GLY A 55 1.50 -0.32 1.36
C GLY A 55 1.61 -1.84 1.17
N TYR A 56 0.50 -2.44 0.75
CA TYR A 56 0.43 -3.84 0.37
C TYR A 56 0.07 -3.95 -1.11
N ASN A 57 0.98 -4.43 -1.94
CA ASN A 57 0.89 -4.42 -3.40
C ASN A 57 0.84 -2.99 -4.00
N ASN A 58 1.26 -2.00 -3.24
CA ASN A 58 1.15 -0.59 -3.62
C ASN A 58 2.03 -0.23 -4.82
N ILE A 59 3.19 -0.83 -4.99
CA ILE A 59 4.09 -0.54 -6.13
C ILE A 59 3.45 -0.92 -7.47
N ARG A 60 2.59 -1.94 -7.49
CA ARG A 60 1.93 -2.45 -8.70
C ARG A 60 0.53 -1.90 -8.90
N PHE A 61 -0.03 -1.24 -7.89
CA PHE A 61 -1.41 -0.75 -7.93
C PHE A 61 -1.51 0.73 -7.54
N ASP A 62 -1.40 1.07 -6.26
CA ASP A 62 -1.63 2.42 -5.73
C ASP A 62 -0.68 3.46 -6.33
N ASP A 63 0.57 3.07 -6.59
CA ASP A 63 1.58 3.94 -7.19
C ASP A 63 1.20 4.41 -8.59
N GLU A 64 0.56 3.57 -9.40
CA GLU A 64 0.11 3.97 -10.73
C GLU A 64 -0.99 5.02 -10.64
N PHE A 65 -2.00 4.81 -9.81
CA PHE A 65 -3.05 5.80 -9.57
C PHE A 65 -2.47 7.12 -9.04
N THR A 66 -1.54 7.04 -8.09
CA THR A 66 -0.87 8.21 -7.53
C THR A 66 -0.10 8.98 -8.61
N ARG A 67 0.66 8.29 -9.46
CA ARG A 67 1.42 8.90 -10.55
C ARG A 67 0.54 9.58 -11.59
N TYR A 68 -0.50 8.90 -12.05
CA TYR A 68 -1.44 9.48 -13.01
C TYR A 68 -2.19 10.67 -12.41
N GLY A 69 -2.59 10.58 -11.15
CA GLY A 69 -3.24 11.67 -10.45
C GLY A 69 -2.32 12.88 -10.27
N PHE A 70 -1.06 12.67 -9.89
CA PHE A 70 -0.08 13.74 -9.81
C PHE A 70 0.17 14.37 -11.16
N TYR A 71 0.40 13.57 -12.21
CA TYR A 71 0.61 14.09 -13.57
C TYR A 71 -0.56 14.95 -14.06
N ARG A 72 -1.79 14.49 -13.89
CA ARG A 72 -3.01 15.23 -14.28
C ARG A 72 -3.16 16.55 -13.53
N ASN A 73 -2.64 16.63 -12.31
CA ASN A 73 -2.73 17.80 -11.43
C ASN A 73 -1.43 18.63 -11.41
N PHE A 74 -0.55 18.46 -12.42
CA PHE A 74 0.67 19.21 -12.62
C PHE A 74 1.73 19.07 -11.52
N PHE A 75 1.71 17.97 -10.76
CA PHE A 75 2.81 17.57 -9.89
C PHE A 75 3.77 16.62 -10.62
N ASP A 76 5.04 16.59 -10.20
CA ASP A 76 5.97 15.57 -10.69
C ASP A 76 5.48 14.17 -10.24
N PRO A 77 5.21 13.24 -11.18
CA PRO A 77 4.62 11.95 -10.87
C PRO A 77 5.58 10.97 -10.20
N TYR A 78 6.87 11.27 -10.11
CA TYR A 78 7.89 10.36 -9.59
C TYR A 78 8.68 10.91 -8.40
N ALA A 79 8.85 12.22 -8.31
CA ALA A 79 9.72 12.89 -7.34
C ALA A 79 9.43 12.46 -5.89
N TYR A 80 8.16 12.34 -5.52
CA TYR A 80 7.71 11.94 -4.19
C TYR A 80 8.28 10.59 -3.72
N SER A 81 8.68 9.73 -4.64
CA SER A 81 9.08 8.35 -4.35
C SER A 81 10.60 8.16 -4.19
N TRP A 82 11.42 9.18 -4.45
CA TRP A 82 12.88 9.06 -4.40
C TRP A 82 13.63 10.35 -4.03
N GLN A 83 13.07 11.53 -4.29
CA GLN A 83 13.74 12.79 -3.94
C GLN A 83 13.81 12.97 -2.42
N GLN A 84 14.75 13.80 -1.95
CA GLN A 84 14.91 14.18 -0.54
C GLN A 84 14.99 12.99 0.44
N GLY A 85 15.53 11.86 0.01
CA GLY A 85 15.63 10.66 0.85
C GLY A 85 14.34 9.85 0.96
N ASN A 86 13.33 10.18 0.18
CA ASN A 86 12.07 9.45 0.14
C ASN A 86 12.25 8.05 -0.47
N SER A 87 11.34 7.17 -0.14
CA SER A 87 11.36 5.78 -0.59
C SER A 87 9.96 5.18 -0.60
N ARG A 88 9.83 4.04 -1.28
CA ARG A 88 8.63 3.21 -1.29
C ARG A 88 8.99 1.81 -0.78
N TRP A 89 8.05 1.17 -0.12
CA TRP A 89 8.24 -0.18 0.37
C TRP A 89 6.94 -0.97 0.28
N ASP A 90 6.99 -2.10 -0.42
CA ASP A 90 5.82 -2.94 -0.64
C ASP A 90 5.87 -4.15 0.29
N LEU A 91 4.93 -4.21 1.23
CA LEU A 91 4.90 -5.27 2.23
C LEU A 91 4.56 -6.65 1.64
N LEU A 92 3.91 -6.71 0.46
CA LEU A 92 3.70 -7.96 -0.25
C LEU A 92 5.02 -8.60 -0.66
N ASP A 93 5.96 -7.82 -1.20
CA ASP A 93 7.27 -8.35 -1.60
C ASP A 93 8.12 -8.70 -0.36
N VAL A 94 7.96 -7.95 0.73
CA VAL A 94 8.56 -8.29 2.03
C VAL A 94 8.02 -9.63 2.54
N ALA A 95 6.70 -9.85 2.52
CA ALA A 95 6.10 -11.12 2.93
C ALA A 95 6.61 -12.31 2.08
N ARG A 96 6.74 -12.11 0.76
CA ARG A 96 7.33 -13.12 -0.14
C ARG A 96 8.79 -13.43 0.22
N ALA A 97 9.58 -12.42 0.53
CA ALA A 97 10.96 -12.60 0.97
C ALA A 97 11.05 -13.34 2.30
N PHE A 98 10.16 -13.05 3.25
CA PHE A 98 10.07 -13.78 4.52
C PHE A 98 9.73 -15.24 4.30
N TYR A 99 8.71 -15.52 3.50
CA TYR A 99 8.33 -16.90 3.18
C TYR A 99 9.48 -17.70 2.57
N ALA A 100 10.23 -17.09 1.67
CA ALA A 100 11.33 -17.74 0.98
C ALA A 100 12.58 -17.92 1.86
N LEU A 101 12.90 -16.98 2.74
CA LEU A 101 14.18 -16.92 3.44
C LEU A 101 14.09 -17.30 4.93
N ARG A 102 13.02 -16.92 5.61
CA ARG A 102 12.82 -17.11 7.06
C ARG A 102 11.32 -17.22 7.36
N PRO A 103 10.67 -18.35 7.04
CA PRO A 103 9.22 -18.51 7.21
C PRO A 103 8.77 -18.66 8.66
N GLU A 104 9.70 -18.92 9.60
CA GLU A 104 9.37 -19.25 10.98
C GLU A 104 8.74 -18.06 11.73
N GLY A 105 7.75 -18.34 12.55
CA GLY A 105 7.05 -17.36 13.38
C GLY A 105 5.88 -16.65 12.70
N ILE A 106 5.55 -17.04 11.47
CA ILE A 106 4.40 -16.55 10.71
C ILE A 106 3.52 -17.73 10.30
N ASN A 107 2.22 -17.57 10.47
CA ASN A 107 1.23 -18.56 10.00
C ASN A 107 0.93 -18.29 8.52
N TRP A 108 1.60 -19.06 7.67
CA TRP A 108 1.41 -18.96 6.21
C TRP A 108 0.17 -19.72 5.78
N VAL A 109 -0.55 -19.16 4.83
CA VAL A 109 -1.75 -19.76 4.23
C VAL A 109 -1.39 -20.36 2.89
N HIS A 110 -1.90 -21.54 2.60
CA HIS A 110 -1.76 -22.21 1.33
C HIS A 110 -3.13 -22.41 0.69
N ASP A 111 -3.18 -22.47 -0.62
CA ASP A 111 -4.37 -22.83 -1.38
C ASP A 111 -4.53 -24.38 -1.44
N ASP A 112 -5.59 -24.82 -2.11
CA ASP A 112 -5.91 -26.26 -2.25
C ASP A 112 -4.86 -27.05 -3.06
N GLU A 113 -4.01 -26.34 -3.81
CA GLU A 113 -2.88 -26.91 -4.54
C GLU A 113 -1.56 -26.88 -3.76
N GLY A 114 -1.59 -26.40 -2.50
CA GLY A 114 -0.42 -26.27 -1.65
C GLY A 114 0.47 -25.06 -1.98
N LYS A 115 0.02 -24.14 -2.82
CA LYS A 115 0.77 -22.90 -3.14
C LYS A 115 0.54 -21.84 -2.08
N PRO A 116 1.57 -21.05 -1.68
CA PRO A 116 1.41 -20.00 -0.69
C PRO A 116 0.49 -18.89 -1.21
N SER A 117 -0.47 -18.50 -0.39
CA SER A 117 -1.35 -17.37 -0.65
C SER A 117 -0.85 -16.14 0.11
N PHE A 118 -0.56 -15.07 -0.63
CA PHE A 118 -0.14 -13.79 -0.06
C PHE A 118 -1.26 -12.76 -0.07
N ARG A 119 -2.52 -13.19 -0.05
CA ARG A 119 -3.64 -12.26 0.08
C ARG A 119 -3.68 -11.67 1.48
N LEU A 120 -3.78 -10.33 1.60
CA LEU A 120 -3.73 -9.62 2.87
C LEU A 120 -4.80 -10.12 3.84
N GLU A 121 -6.03 -10.28 3.36
CA GLU A 121 -7.16 -10.76 4.16
C GLU A 121 -6.91 -12.17 4.76
N LYS A 122 -6.29 -13.06 3.98
CA LYS A 122 -5.98 -14.42 4.45
C LYS A 122 -4.82 -14.43 5.45
N LEU A 123 -3.73 -13.72 5.15
CA LEU A 123 -2.57 -13.63 6.03
C LEU A 123 -2.91 -12.93 7.34
N SER A 124 -3.73 -11.88 7.31
CA SER A 124 -4.14 -11.15 8.50
C SER A 124 -4.92 -12.06 9.45
N VAL A 125 -5.93 -12.76 8.95
CA VAL A 125 -6.75 -13.69 9.76
C VAL A 125 -5.89 -14.81 10.34
N ALA A 126 -5.02 -15.44 9.54
CA ALA A 126 -4.16 -16.54 9.98
C ALA A 126 -3.19 -16.12 11.10
N ASN A 127 -2.82 -14.84 11.15
CA ASN A 127 -1.90 -14.29 12.15
C ASN A 127 -2.61 -13.49 13.26
N GLY A 128 -3.94 -13.65 13.41
CA GLY A 128 -4.71 -13.02 14.48
C GLY A 128 -4.83 -11.49 14.36
N ILE A 129 -4.60 -10.93 13.18
CA ILE A 129 -4.74 -9.51 12.92
C ILE A 129 -6.21 -9.26 12.55
N LYS A 130 -6.85 -8.31 13.25
CA LYS A 130 -8.23 -7.92 12.94
C LYS A 130 -8.32 -7.33 11.54
N HIS A 131 -9.17 -7.90 10.72
CA HIS A 131 -9.46 -7.46 9.36
C HIS A 131 -10.96 -7.68 9.10
N GLU A 132 -11.80 -6.84 9.76
CA GLU A 132 -13.24 -7.08 9.84
C GLU A 132 -14.00 -6.69 8.57
N ASN A 133 -13.48 -5.73 7.79
CA ASN A 133 -14.09 -5.23 6.55
C ASN A 133 -13.04 -5.24 5.43
N ALA A 134 -12.83 -6.40 4.81
CA ALA A 134 -12.01 -6.47 3.60
C ALA A 134 -12.57 -5.51 2.53
N HIS A 135 -11.69 -4.78 1.83
CA HIS A 135 -11.99 -3.72 0.85
C HIS A 135 -12.47 -2.37 1.43
N ASP A 136 -12.52 -2.23 2.76
CA ASP A 136 -12.49 -0.90 3.35
C ASP A 136 -11.03 -0.43 3.45
N ALA A 137 -10.70 0.71 2.82
CA ALA A 137 -9.33 1.21 2.71
C ALA A 137 -8.63 1.37 4.08
N MET A 138 -9.36 1.78 5.12
CA MET A 138 -8.77 1.90 6.47
C MET A 138 -8.53 0.54 7.12
N SER A 139 -9.42 -0.43 6.89
CA SER A 139 -9.24 -1.81 7.36
C SER A 139 -7.98 -2.43 6.75
N ASP A 140 -7.77 -2.25 5.44
CA ASP A 140 -6.59 -2.74 4.73
C ASP A 140 -5.30 -2.07 5.23
N VAL A 141 -5.33 -0.76 5.54
CA VAL A 141 -4.20 -0.05 6.15
C VAL A 141 -3.86 -0.63 7.52
N TYR A 142 -4.86 -0.85 8.40
CA TYR A 142 -4.61 -1.44 9.73
C TYR A 142 -4.10 -2.88 9.63
N ALA A 143 -4.64 -3.67 8.71
CA ALA A 143 -4.16 -5.03 8.45
C ALA A 143 -2.70 -5.03 7.96
N THR A 144 -2.35 -4.11 7.06
CA THR A 144 -0.97 -3.92 6.57
C THR A 144 -0.01 -3.55 7.71
N ILE A 145 -0.39 -2.60 8.57
CA ILE A 145 0.40 -2.23 9.76
C ILE A 145 0.54 -3.40 10.72
N GLY A 146 -0.56 -4.13 10.96
CA GLY A 146 -0.56 -5.32 11.81
C GLY A 146 0.39 -6.40 11.29
N LEU A 147 0.34 -6.68 9.98
CA LEU A 147 1.23 -7.65 9.34
C LEU A 147 2.70 -7.21 9.40
N ALA A 148 2.99 -5.91 9.16
CA ALA A 148 4.34 -5.38 9.29
C ALA A 148 4.90 -5.58 10.71
N LYS A 149 4.09 -5.33 11.74
CA LYS A 149 4.48 -5.58 13.14
C LYS A 149 4.73 -7.06 13.40
N CYS A 150 3.86 -7.95 12.89
CA CYS A 150 4.00 -9.39 13.01
C CYS A 150 5.31 -9.89 12.38
N LEU A 151 5.59 -9.49 11.15
CA LEU A 151 6.84 -9.79 10.45
C LEU A 151 8.07 -9.29 11.23
N LYS A 152 8.02 -8.05 11.70
CA LYS A 152 9.12 -7.48 12.49
C LYS A 152 9.35 -8.23 13.81
N GLN A 153 8.32 -8.68 14.48
CA GLN A 153 8.42 -9.46 15.72
C GLN A 153 8.99 -10.85 15.46
N ALA A 154 8.55 -11.51 14.39
CA ALA A 154 9.00 -12.86 14.05
C ALA A 154 10.48 -12.89 13.64
N GLN A 155 10.90 -12.00 12.76
CA GLN A 155 12.25 -11.99 12.19
C GLN A 155 12.80 -10.55 12.10
N PRO A 156 13.18 -9.92 13.22
CA PRO A 156 13.56 -8.50 13.26
C PRO A 156 14.76 -8.17 12.38
N ARG A 157 15.77 -9.05 12.34
CA ARG A 157 16.97 -8.83 11.52
C ARG A 157 16.65 -8.82 10.03
N LEU A 158 15.81 -9.73 9.55
CA LEU A 158 15.39 -9.76 8.14
C LEU A 158 14.55 -8.53 7.80
N PHE A 159 13.62 -8.15 8.69
CA PHE A 159 12.79 -6.97 8.52
C PHE A 159 13.63 -5.70 8.37
N ASP A 160 14.56 -5.47 9.30
CA ASP A 160 15.42 -4.30 9.30
C ASP A 160 16.36 -4.29 8.09
N TYR A 161 16.90 -5.45 7.70
CA TYR A 161 17.70 -5.60 6.48
C TYR A 161 16.93 -5.21 5.22
N LEU A 162 15.71 -5.74 5.02
CA LEU A 162 14.88 -5.42 3.85
C LEU A 162 14.44 -3.94 3.86
N LEU A 163 14.14 -3.39 5.04
CA LEU A 163 13.80 -1.97 5.18
C LEU A 163 14.99 -1.07 4.85
N GLU A 164 16.18 -1.43 5.27
CA GLU A 164 17.40 -0.69 4.94
C GLU A 164 17.69 -0.71 3.43
N HIS A 165 17.49 -1.86 2.77
CA HIS A 165 17.79 -2.07 1.37
C HIS A 165 16.63 -1.70 0.41
N ARG A 166 15.58 -1.03 0.90
CA ARG A 166 14.49 -0.53 0.05
C ARG A 166 14.95 0.55 -0.96
N ASN A 167 16.11 1.15 -0.73
CA ASN A 167 16.68 2.18 -1.59
C ASN A 167 17.58 1.53 -2.65
N LYS A 168 17.37 1.90 -3.94
CA LYS A 168 18.13 1.38 -5.08
C LYS A 168 19.65 1.52 -4.93
N ASN A 169 20.12 2.62 -4.34
CA ASN A 169 21.55 2.85 -4.16
C ASN A 169 22.20 1.85 -3.19
N LYS A 170 21.44 1.41 -2.16
CA LYS A 170 21.91 0.37 -1.25
C LYS A 170 21.86 -1.01 -1.88
N LEU A 171 20.83 -1.30 -2.69
CA LEU A 171 20.73 -2.56 -3.44
C LEU A 171 21.86 -2.73 -4.45
N LYS A 172 22.26 -1.65 -5.11
CA LYS A 172 23.37 -1.69 -6.09
C LYS A 172 24.64 -2.28 -5.49
N ASN A 173 24.97 -1.89 -4.25
CA ASN A 173 26.17 -2.37 -3.54
C ASN A 173 26.10 -3.86 -3.15
N LEU A 174 24.94 -4.53 -3.32
CA LEU A 174 24.79 -5.97 -3.08
C LEU A 174 24.94 -6.80 -4.37
N ILE A 175 24.83 -6.15 -5.53
CA ILE A 175 24.84 -6.82 -6.85
C ILE A 175 26.19 -6.65 -7.54
N ASP A 176 26.92 -5.56 -7.24
CA ASP A 176 28.29 -5.30 -7.71
C ASP A 176 29.31 -5.99 -6.80
#